data_4ff2a93e3667b4917a91ef5e683b4a60
#
_entry.id   4ff2a93e3667b4917a91ef5e683b4a60
#
_cell.length_a   1.000
_cell.length_b   1.000
_cell.length_c   1.000
_cell.angle_alpha   90.00
_cell.angle_beta   90.00
_cell.angle_gamma   90.00
#
_symmetry.space_group_name_H-M   'P 1'
#
loop_
_entity.id
_entity.type
_entity.pdbx_description
1 polymer ?
#
loop_
_entity_poly.entity_id
_entity_poly.type
_entity_poly.pdbx_seq_one_letter_code
_entity_poly.pdbx_strand_id
1 'polypeptide(L)'
;MVASGMSSNLADLGYEVIGPANDGGAAVELCRLHGPDLALLDIRMPHVNGLEAAETIFGELGIPVVILSAYADPEYVQAGNKIGIFGYLLKPVTKNQLRVGLEVAWARYRNWNDQHDEATELKLRLEQRKTIEQAKWIIVKRKNVEEPEAMRLLQRQARNNRKSLIEVAQAVVDSESLLGE
;
A
#
# COMPACT_ATOMS: atom_id res chain seq x y z
N MET A 1 2.96 22.02 -25.02
CA MET A 1 2.35 21.33 -26.19
C MET A 1 2.21 19.81 -26.02
N VAL A 2 3.15 19.11 -25.40
CA VAL A 2 3.07 17.63 -25.20
C VAL A 2 1.96 17.24 -24.20
N ALA A 3 1.80 17.98 -23.12
CA ALA A 3 0.77 17.70 -22.10
C ALA A 3 -0.67 17.79 -22.63
N SER A 4 -0.96 18.76 -23.49
CA SER A 4 -2.29 18.96 -24.08
C SER A 4 -2.71 17.79 -25.00
N GLY A 5 -1.79 17.27 -25.81
CA GLY A 5 -2.06 16.11 -26.67
C GLY A 5 -2.26 14.82 -25.88
N MET A 6 -1.53 14.66 -24.78
CA MET A 6 -1.67 13.50 -23.89
C MET A 6 -3.02 13.50 -23.18
N SER A 7 -3.45 14.65 -22.64
CA SER A 7 -4.75 14.79 -21.99
C SER A 7 -5.91 14.49 -22.96
N SER A 8 -5.80 14.93 -24.22
CA SER A 8 -6.80 14.61 -25.25
C SER A 8 -6.87 13.10 -25.53
N ASN A 9 -5.70 12.45 -25.67
CA ASN A 9 -5.64 11.00 -25.89
C ASN A 9 -6.25 10.20 -24.72
N LEU A 10 -6.01 10.62 -23.48
CA LEU A 10 -6.57 9.99 -22.28
C LEU A 10 -8.08 10.17 -22.23
N ALA A 11 -8.58 11.39 -22.46
CA ALA A 11 -10.03 11.65 -22.51
C ALA A 11 -10.73 10.84 -23.60
N ASP A 12 -10.12 10.73 -24.79
CA ASP A 12 -10.63 9.89 -25.88
C ASP A 12 -10.62 8.38 -25.57
N LEU A 13 -9.81 7.94 -24.60
CA LEU A 13 -9.79 6.56 -24.10
C LEU A 13 -10.79 6.35 -22.95
N GLY A 14 -11.51 7.40 -22.54
CA GLY A 14 -12.53 7.36 -21.50
C GLY A 14 -11.99 7.62 -20.09
N TYR A 15 -10.75 8.10 -19.96
CA TYR A 15 -10.18 8.48 -18.67
C TYR A 15 -10.57 9.92 -18.30
N GLU A 16 -10.89 10.14 -17.04
CA GLU A 16 -10.99 11.47 -16.45
C GLU A 16 -9.59 12.01 -16.13
N VAL A 17 -9.26 13.19 -16.65
CA VAL A 17 -7.92 13.77 -16.50
C VAL A 17 -7.95 14.90 -15.49
N ILE A 18 -7.33 14.71 -14.35
CA ILE A 18 -7.22 15.69 -13.25
C ILE A 18 -6.11 16.73 -13.52
N GLY A 19 -5.05 16.32 -14.24
CA GLY A 19 -3.94 17.19 -14.60
C GLY A 19 -4.18 18.10 -15.82
N PRO A 20 -3.16 18.75 -16.33
CA PRO A 20 -1.74 18.48 -16.11
C PRO A 20 -1.12 19.20 -14.90
N ALA A 21 -0.09 18.60 -14.29
CA ALA A 21 0.83 19.27 -13.37
C ALA A 21 2.05 19.82 -14.13
N ASN A 22 2.62 20.93 -13.65
CA ASN A 22 3.76 21.57 -14.27
C ASN A 22 5.12 21.03 -13.79
N ASP A 23 5.14 20.41 -12.61
CA ASP A 23 6.30 19.76 -12.01
C ASP A 23 5.87 18.63 -11.06
N GLY A 24 6.85 17.90 -10.49
CA GLY A 24 6.59 16.77 -9.61
C GLY A 24 5.91 17.16 -8.30
N GLY A 25 6.22 18.31 -7.74
CA GLY A 25 5.58 18.81 -6.52
C GLY A 25 4.11 19.11 -6.74
N ALA A 26 3.78 19.80 -7.83
CA ALA A 26 2.39 20.04 -8.23
C ALA A 26 1.63 18.74 -8.52
N ALA A 27 2.30 17.73 -9.08
CA ALA A 27 1.70 16.42 -9.31
C ALA A 27 1.34 15.72 -7.98
N VAL A 28 2.22 15.75 -6.98
CA VAL A 28 1.95 15.21 -5.63
C VAL A 28 0.74 15.91 -5.00
N GLU A 29 0.69 17.24 -5.05
CA GLU A 29 -0.43 18.00 -4.47
C GLU A 29 -1.76 17.71 -5.19
N LEU A 30 -1.77 17.60 -6.53
CA LEU A 30 -2.97 17.20 -7.27
C LEU A 30 -3.42 15.79 -6.88
N CYS A 31 -2.50 14.84 -6.74
CA CYS A 31 -2.82 13.48 -6.29
C CYS A 31 -3.40 13.48 -4.86
N ARG A 32 -2.84 14.29 -3.96
CA ARG A 32 -3.33 14.41 -2.58
C ARG A 32 -4.73 15.02 -2.51
N LEU A 33 -5.00 16.01 -3.35
CA LEU A 33 -6.29 16.72 -3.35
C LEU A 33 -7.42 15.91 -3.99
N HIS A 34 -7.13 15.20 -5.08
CA HIS A 34 -8.16 14.57 -5.91
C HIS A 34 -8.20 13.04 -5.83
N GLY A 35 -7.15 12.38 -5.32
CA GLY A 35 -7.08 10.92 -5.17
C GLY A 35 -7.30 10.14 -6.48
N PRO A 36 -6.53 10.40 -7.56
CA PRO A 36 -6.71 9.66 -8.80
C PRO A 36 -6.38 8.17 -8.63
N ASP A 37 -6.96 7.34 -9.48
CA ASP A 37 -6.68 5.90 -9.48
C ASP A 37 -5.26 5.57 -9.98
N LEU A 38 -4.65 6.45 -10.79
CA LEU A 38 -3.34 6.27 -11.37
C LEU A 38 -2.71 7.62 -11.72
N ALA A 39 -1.40 7.76 -11.50
CA ALA A 39 -0.62 8.92 -11.92
C ALA A 39 0.24 8.58 -13.15
N LEU A 40 0.24 9.47 -14.14
CA LEU A 40 1.09 9.39 -15.33
C LEU A 40 2.08 10.55 -15.29
N LEU A 41 3.37 10.26 -15.08
CA LEU A 41 4.40 11.27 -14.84
C LEU A 41 5.52 11.22 -15.89
N ASP A 42 6.00 12.38 -16.31
CA ASP A 42 7.26 12.49 -17.05
C ASP A 42 8.45 12.36 -16.09
N ILE A 43 9.50 11.66 -16.46
CA ILE A 43 10.75 11.65 -15.66
C ILE A 43 11.32 13.06 -15.55
N ARG A 44 11.39 13.76 -16.69
CA ARG A 44 12.02 15.08 -16.75
C ARG A 44 11.01 16.19 -16.48
N MET A 45 10.87 16.53 -15.22
CA MET A 45 10.11 17.67 -14.75
C MET A 45 11.03 18.66 -14.00
N PRO A 46 10.74 19.97 -14.01
CA PRO A 46 11.49 20.94 -13.24
C PRO A 46 11.28 20.73 -11.72
N HIS A 47 12.22 21.22 -10.93
CA HIS A 47 12.23 21.18 -9.46
C HIS A 47 12.24 19.77 -8.88
N VAL A 48 11.12 19.09 -8.86
CA VAL A 48 10.96 17.70 -8.41
C VAL A 48 10.80 16.81 -9.65
N ASN A 49 11.70 15.84 -9.84
CA ASN A 49 11.63 14.94 -10.98
C ASN A 49 10.52 13.90 -10.81
N GLY A 50 10.15 13.22 -11.92
CA GLY A 50 9.03 12.28 -11.91
C GLY A 50 9.24 11.05 -11.05
N LEU A 51 10.49 10.64 -10.79
CA LEU A 51 10.79 9.48 -9.93
C LEU A 51 10.65 9.84 -8.45
N GLU A 52 11.13 11.01 -8.04
CA GLU A 52 10.93 11.53 -6.69
C GLU A 52 9.44 11.75 -6.39
N ALA A 53 8.69 12.30 -7.36
CA ALA A 53 7.25 12.44 -7.25
C ALA A 53 6.54 11.08 -7.15
N ALA A 54 6.97 10.08 -7.94
CA ALA A 54 6.41 8.73 -7.91
C ALA A 54 6.60 8.05 -6.55
N GLU A 55 7.79 8.19 -5.95
CA GLU A 55 8.09 7.66 -4.62
C GLU A 55 7.16 8.26 -3.56
N THR A 56 6.95 9.57 -3.59
CA THR A 56 6.05 10.26 -2.67
C THR A 56 4.58 9.87 -2.91
N ILE A 57 4.12 9.88 -4.17
CA ILE A 57 2.74 9.56 -4.52
C ILE A 57 2.39 8.12 -4.13
N PHE A 58 3.25 7.17 -4.43
CA PHE A 58 2.99 5.78 -4.06
C PHE A 58 3.20 5.54 -2.57
N GLY A 59 4.30 6.03 -1.99
CA GLY A 59 4.66 5.79 -0.59
C GLY A 59 3.67 6.38 0.41
N GLU A 60 3.15 7.59 0.13
CA GLU A 60 2.23 8.27 1.03
C GLU A 60 0.75 8.05 0.70
N LEU A 61 0.41 7.92 -0.59
CA LEU A 61 -0.98 7.89 -1.06
C LEU A 61 -1.42 6.53 -1.61
N GLY A 62 -0.48 5.60 -1.85
CA GLY A 62 -0.77 4.29 -2.43
C GLY A 62 -1.20 4.33 -3.90
N ILE A 63 -1.05 5.47 -4.58
CA ILE A 63 -1.50 5.66 -5.95
C ILE A 63 -0.43 5.11 -6.91
N PRO A 64 -0.76 4.15 -7.80
CA PRO A 64 0.19 3.58 -8.75
C PRO A 64 0.64 4.60 -9.77
N VAL A 65 1.91 4.51 -10.17
CA VAL A 65 2.52 5.44 -11.11
C VAL A 65 2.94 4.75 -12.40
N VAL A 66 2.70 5.41 -13.52
CA VAL A 66 3.27 5.09 -14.83
C VAL A 66 4.18 6.23 -15.26
N ILE A 67 5.38 5.88 -15.70
CA ILE A 67 6.39 6.85 -16.12
C ILE A 67 6.42 7.00 -17.64
N LEU A 68 6.49 8.24 -18.09
CA LEU A 68 6.81 8.61 -19.47
C LEU A 68 8.30 8.94 -19.56
N SER A 69 9.07 8.25 -20.43
CA SER A 69 10.48 8.48 -20.62
C SER A 69 10.83 8.75 -22.07
N ALA A 70 11.79 9.62 -22.32
CA ALA A 70 12.37 9.82 -23.64
C ALA A 70 13.46 8.78 -23.98
N TYR A 71 13.96 8.04 -23.00
CA TYR A 71 15.04 7.07 -23.15
C TYR A 71 14.68 5.74 -22.47
N ALA A 72 15.05 4.63 -23.11
CA ALA A 72 14.96 3.28 -22.54
C ALA A 72 16.17 3.02 -21.63
N ASP A 73 16.30 3.76 -20.53
CA ASP A 73 17.43 3.61 -19.62
C ASP A 73 17.17 2.44 -18.67
N PRO A 74 17.96 1.35 -18.71
CA PRO A 74 17.74 0.16 -17.88
C PRO A 74 17.77 0.45 -16.37
N GLU A 75 18.51 1.47 -15.95
CA GLU A 75 18.61 1.87 -14.53
C GLU A 75 17.27 2.34 -13.98
N TYR A 76 16.48 3.07 -14.77
CA TYR A 76 15.15 3.54 -14.36
C TYR A 76 14.12 2.40 -14.28
N VAL A 77 14.25 1.38 -15.12
CA VAL A 77 13.36 0.21 -15.09
C VAL A 77 13.60 -0.63 -13.84
N GLN A 78 14.86 -0.78 -13.41
CA GLN A 78 15.20 -1.53 -12.18
C GLN A 78 14.83 -0.75 -10.90
N ALA A 79 14.97 0.57 -10.89
CA ALA A 79 14.55 1.41 -9.79
C ALA A 79 13.02 1.38 -9.58
N GLY A 80 12.25 1.26 -10.65
CA GLY A 80 10.79 1.33 -10.62
C GLY A 80 10.11 0.26 -9.78
N ASN A 81 10.68 -0.94 -9.69
CA ASN A 81 10.14 -2.01 -8.84
C ASN A 81 10.17 -1.70 -7.33
N LYS A 82 10.92 -0.67 -6.92
CA LYS A 82 11.06 -0.26 -5.50
C LYS A 82 10.21 0.94 -5.11
N ILE A 83 9.75 1.74 -6.07
CA ILE A 83 9.13 3.07 -5.85
C ILE A 83 7.69 3.18 -6.38
N GLY A 84 6.95 2.07 -6.50
CA GLY A 84 5.54 2.10 -6.90
C GLY A 84 5.29 2.45 -8.36
N ILE A 85 6.28 2.22 -9.24
CA ILE A 85 6.13 2.39 -10.68
C ILE A 85 5.69 1.06 -11.29
N PHE A 86 4.49 1.05 -11.85
CA PHE A 86 3.87 -0.15 -12.43
C PHE A 86 3.96 -0.23 -13.94
N GLY A 87 4.41 0.85 -14.59
CA GLY A 87 4.59 0.89 -16.04
C GLY A 87 5.55 1.98 -16.52
N TYR A 88 6.15 1.72 -17.67
CA TYR A 88 7.00 2.68 -18.40
C TYR A 88 6.51 2.78 -19.83
N LEU A 89 6.38 3.99 -20.34
CA LEU A 89 6.03 4.30 -21.71
C LEU A 89 7.12 5.17 -22.34
N LEU A 90 7.62 4.77 -23.52
CA LEU A 90 8.64 5.50 -24.25
C LEU A 90 8.02 6.55 -25.16
N LYS A 91 8.47 7.78 -25.06
CA LYS A 91 8.07 8.87 -25.96
C LYS A 91 8.76 8.74 -27.34
N PRO A 92 8.04 9.01 -28.44
CA PRO A 92 6.65 9.44 -28.53
C PRO A 92 5.65 8.29 -28.29
N VAL A 93 4.59 8.55 -27.50
CA VAL A 93 3.58 7.55 -27.14
C VAL A 93 2.36 7.67 -28.04
N THR A 94 2.01 6.63 -28.74
CA THR A 94 0.75 6.54 -29.52
C THR A 94 -0.43 6.26 -28.57
N LYS A 95 -1.65 6.62 -29.01
CA LYS A 95 -2.89 6.35 -28.26
C LYS A 95 -3.04 4.86 -27.90
N ASN A 96 -2.68 3.95 -28.81
CA ASN A 96 -2.76 2.52 -28.55
C ASN A 96 -1.72 2.04 -27.50
N GLN A 97 -0.49 2.55 -27.59
CA GLN A 97 0.55 2.25 -26.56
C GLN A 97 0.16 2.78 -25.19
N LEU A 98 -0.45 3.98 -25.15
CA LEU A 98 -0.97 4.57 -23.91
C LEU A 98 -2.04 3.67 -23.30
N ARG A 99 -3.05 3.26 -24.08
CA ARG A 99 -4.11 2.35 -23.63
C ARG A 99 -3.54 1.05 -23.06
N VAL A 100 -2.73 0.34 -23.85
CA VAL A 100 -2.16 -0.95 -23.44
C VAL A 100 -1.25 -0.79 -22.22
N GLY A 101 -0.42 0.25 -22.19
CA GLY A 101 0.49 0.51 -21.08
C GLY A 101 -0.23 0.80 -19.76
N LEU A 102 -1.31 1.56 -19.79
CA LEU A 102 -2.13 1.85 -18.61
C LEU A 102 -2.88 0.61 -18.12
N GLU A 103 -3.47 -0.18 -19.03
CA GLU A 103 -4.14 -1.44 -18.68
C GLU A 103 -3.18 -2.44 -18.03
N VAL A 104 -1.97 -2.59 -18.57
CA VAL A 104 -0.93 -3.47 -18.01
C VAL A 104 -0.46 -2.98 -16.65
N ALA A 105 -0.22 -1.68 -16.52
CA ALA A 105 0.20 -1.07 -15.24
C ALA A 105 -0.88 -1.26 -14.16
N TRP A 106 -2.13 -1.05 -14.51
CA TRP A 106 -3.26 -1.25 -13.60
C TRP A 106 -3.41 -2.71 -13.17
N ALA A 107 -3.26 -3.67 -14.10
CA ALA A 107 -3.31 -5.08 -13.77
C ALA A 107 -2.16 -5.50 -12.82
N ARG A 108 -0.95 -4.97 -13.05
CA ARG A 108 0.20 -5.18 -12.16
C ARG A 108 -0.02 -4.61 -10.76
N TYR A 109 -0.56 -3.40 -10.67
CA TYR A 109 -0.88 -2.76 -9.39
C TYR A 109 -1.91 -3.59 -8.61
N ARG A 110 -3.01 -4.02 -9.24
CA ARG A 110 -4.02 -4.86 -8.58
C ARG A 110 -3.41 -6.16 -8.03
N ASN A 111 -2.63 -6.86 -8.84
CA ASN A 111 -1.97 -8.09 -8.38
C ASN A 111 -1.00 -7.82 -7.19
N TRP A 112 -0.27 -6.72 -7.23
CA TRP A 112 0.60 -6.33 -6.13
C TRP A 112 -0.19 -6.00 -4.86
N ASN A 113 -1.28 -5.24 -5.00
CA ASN A 113 -2.14 -4.85 -3.89
C ASN A 113 -2.80 -6.07 -3.23
N ASP A 114 -3.36 -6.99 -4.03
CA ASP A 114 -3.97 -8.23 -3.54
C ASP A 114 -2.97 -9.07 -2.73
N GLN A 115 -1.73 -9.22 -3.23
CA GLN A 115 -0.67 -9.95 -2.53
C GLN A 115 -0.21 -9.23 -1.26
N HIS A 116 -0.17 -7.90 -1.29
CA HIS A 116 0.22 -7.10 -0.13
C HIS A 116 -0.82 -7.17 0.99
N ASP A 117 -2.09 -7.09 0.63
CA ASP A 117 -3.21 -7.21 1.57
C ASP A 117 -3.24 -8.61 2.20
N GLU A 118 -3.07 -9.68 1.42
CA GLU A 118 -3.00 -11.05 1.93
C GLU A 118 -1.82 -11.26 2.88
N ALA A 119 -0.63 -10.75 2.52
CA ALA A 119 0.55 -10.83 3.37
C ALA A 119 0.38 -10.06 4.69
N THR A 120 -0.27 -8.90 4.63
CA THR A 120 -0.55 -8.07 5.81
C THR A 120 -1.56 -8.73 6.73
N GLU A 121 -2.63 -9.29 6.17
CA GLU A 121 -3.62 -10.05 6.94
C GLU A 121 -3.01 -11.28 7.62
N LEU A 122 -2.17 -12.02 6.88
CA LEU A 122 -1.48 -13.19 7.43
C LEU A 122 -0.53 -12.84 8.57
N LYS A 123 0.23 -11.75 8.45
CA LYS A 123 1.08 -11.24 9.54
C LYS A 123 0.25 -10.88 10.76
N LEU A 124 -0.85 -10.14 10.58
CA LEU A 124 -1.75 -9.77 11.67
C LEU A 124 -2.31 -11.01 12.39
N ARG A 125 -2.77 -12.01 11.65
CA ARG A 125 -3.25 -13.28 12.22
C ARG A 125 -2.17 -14.01 13.02
N LEU A 126 -0.93 -14.02 12.54
CA LEU A 126 0.20 -14.63 13.24
C LEU A 126 0.53 -13.89 14.54
N GLU A 127 0.52 -12.57 14.54
CA GLU A 127 0.74 -11.76 15.75
C GLU A 127 -0.38 -11.95 16.77
N GLN A 128 -1.63 -11.96 16.35
CA GLN A 128 -2.77 -12.25 17.20
C GLN A 128 -2.66 -13.62 17.84
N ARG A 129 -2.27 -14.64 17.06
CA ARG A 129 -2.05 -16.00 17.60
C ARG A 129 -0.94 -16.03 18.66
N LYS A 130 0.19 -15.37 18.41
CA LYS A 130 1.28 -15.26 19.39
C LYS A 130 0.81 -14.62 20.69
N THR A 131 0.07 -13.53 20.63
CA THR A 131 -0.48 -12.85 21.81
C THR A 131 -1.42 -13.75 22.60
N ILE A 132 -2.30 -14.50 21.92
CA ILE A 132 -3.21 -15.44 22.58
C ILE A 132 -2.42 -16.57 23.26
N GLU A 133 -1.41 -17.13 22.59
CA GLU A 133 -0.54 -18.16 23.17
C GLU A 133 0.22 -17.64 24.40
N GLN A 134 0.78 -16.44 24.35
CA GLN A 134 1.43 -15.80 25.49
C GLN A 134 0.45 -15.64 26.67
N ALA A 135 -0.74 -15.11 26.43
CA ALA A 135 -1.76 -14.95 27.46
C ALA A 135 -2.18 -16.28 28.09
N LYS A 136 -2.32 -17.33 27.28
CA LYS A 136 -2.59 -18.70 27.80
C LYS A 136 -1.49 -19.17 28.76
N TRP A 137 -0.22 -19.03 28.37
CA TRP A 137 0.90 -19.42 29.20
C TRP A 137 0.98 -18.63 30.50
N ILE A 138 0.67 -17.34 30.49
CA ILE A 138 0.59 -16.52 31.72
C ILE A 138 -0.50 -17.06 32.65
N ILE A 139 -1.68 -17.37 32.10
CA ILE A 139 -2.80 -17.91 32.91
C ILE A 139 -2.46 -19.30 33.47
N VAL A 140 -1.87 -20.19 32.66
CA VAL A 140 -1.39 -21.52 33.10
C VAL A 140 -0.48 -21.38 34.31
N LYS A 141 0.54 -20.51 34.23
CA LYS A 141 1.49 -20.27 35.32
C LYS A 141 0.83 -19.66 36.54
N ARG A 142 0.00 -18.62 36.37
CA ARG A 142 -0.58 -17.87 37.51
C ARG A 142 -1.69 -18.63 38.24
N LYS A 143 -2.49 -19.38 37.49
CA LYS A 143 -3.64 -20.10 38.06
C LYS A 143 -3.40 -21.60 38.30
N ASN A 144 -2.23 -22.10 37.91
CA ASN A 144 -1.88 -23.51 37.96
C ASN A 144 -2.95 -24.41 37.32
N VAL A 145 -3.40 -24.03 36.13
CA VAL A 145 -4.39 -24.74 35.32
C VAL A 145 -3.76 -25.29 34.03
N GLU A 146 -4.41 -26.25 33.39
CA GLU A 146 -3.96 -26.75 32.10
C GLU A 146 -4.34 -25.79 30.97
N GLU A 147 -3.63 -25.90 29.83
CA GLU A 147 -3.80 -25.04 28.64
C GLU A 147 -5.25 -24.97 28.15
N PRO A 148 -6.02 -26.08 28.03
CA PRO A 148 -7.43 -26.02 27.62
C PRO A 148 -8.31 -25.18 28.56
N GLU A 149 -8.03 -25.21 29.86
CA GLU A 149 -8.77 -24.41 30.85
C GLU A 149 -8.37 -22.92 30.75
N ALA A 150 -7.09 -22.62 30.54
CA ALA A 150 -6.63 -21.25 30.30
C ALA A 150 -7.33 -20.62 29.12
N MET A 151 -7.50 -21.35 28.01
CA MET A 151 -8.24 -20.89 26.83
C MET A 151 -9.72 -20.63 27.13
N ARG A 152 -10.39 -21.51 27.89
CA ARG A 152 -11.78 -21.30 28.34
C ARG A 152 -11.93 -20.06 29.21
N LEU A 153 -10.95 -19.78 30.07
CA LEU A 153 -10.94 -18.60 30.91
C LEU A 153 -10.84 -17.31 30.03
N LEU A 154 -9.96 -17.27 29.06
CA LEU A 154 -9.86 -16.15 28.12
C LEU A 154 -11.18 -15.93 27.37
N GLN A 155 -11.75 -16.98 26.80
CA GLN A 155 -13.01 -16.91 26.04
C GLN A 155 -14.18 -16.47 26.92
N ARG A 156 -14.26 -16.93 28.16
CA ARG A 156 -15.29 -16.52 29.13
C ARG A 156 -15.15 -15.04 29.46
N GLN A 157 -13.93 -14.58 29.69
CA GLN A 157 -13.67 -13.18 30.00
C GLN A 157 -14.01 -12.26 28.78
N ALA A 158 -13.69 -12.68 27.57
CA ALA A 158 -14.05 -11.98 26.36
C ALA A 158 -15.58 -11.81 26.25
N ARG A 159 -16.33 -12.87 26.43
CA ARG A 159 -17.80 -12.83 26.42
C ARG A 159 -18.39 -11.93 27.50
N ASN A 160 -17.90 -12.07 28.74
CA ASN A 160 -18.40 -11.30 29.88
C ASN A 160 -18.18 -9.81 29.74
N ASN A 161 -17.06 -9.42 29.14
CA ASN A 161 -16.69 -8.01 28.96
C ASN A 161 -17.11 -7.44 27.58
N ARG A 162 -17.73 -8.25 26.71
CA ARG A 162 -18.10 -7.88 25.34
C ARG A 162 -16.89 -7.38 24.55
N LYS A 163 -15.73 -8.00 24.76
CA LYS A 163 -14.47 -7.73 24.06
C LYS A 163 -14.09 -8.90 23.16
N SER A 164 -13.24 -8.64 22.18
CA SER A 164 -12.63 -9.70 21.37
C SER A 164 -11.65 -10.52 22.20
N LEU A 165 -11.38 -11.75 21.77
CA LEU A 165 -10.42 -12.64 22.44
C LEU A 165 -9.01 -12.01 22.45
N ILE A 166 -8.62 -11.33 21.39
CA ILE A 166 -7.31 -10.68 21.27
C ILE A 166 -7.17 -9.49 22.23
N GLU A 167 -8.21 -8.68 22.41
CA GLU A 167 -8.18 -7.58 23.39
C GLU A 167 -7.99 -8.08 24.83
N VAL A 168 -8.64 -9.19 25.17
CA VAL A 168 -8.48 -9.79 26.50
C VAL A 168 -7.10 -10.43 26.65
N ALA A 169 -6.61 -11.11 25.61
CA ALA A 169 -5.26 -11.68 25.61
C ALA A 169 -4.20 -10.60 25.77
N GLN A 170 -4.31 -9.49 25.01
CA GLN A 170 -3.40 -8.35 25.13
C GLN A 170 -3.39 -7.77 26.54
N ALA A 171 -4.56 -7.54 27.14
CA ALA A 171 -4.66 -7.05 28.52
C ALA A 171 -3.97 -7.98 29.54
N VAL A 172 -4.01 -9.29 29.34
CA VAL A 172 -3.30 -10.26 30.18
C VAL A 172 -1.78 -10.12 29.99
N VAL A 173 -1.31 -10.02 28.77
CA VAL A 173 0.12 -9.84 28.45
C VAL A 173 0.64 -8.53 29.03
N ASP A 174 -0.10 -7.42 28.84
CA ASP A 174 0.27 -6.10 29.35
C ASP A 174 0.34 -6.08 30.88
N SER A 175 -0.59 -6.78 31.56
CA SER A 175 -0.59 -6.90 33.02
C SER A 175 0.61 -7.69 33.56
N GLU A 176 1.16 -8.62 32.79
CA GLU A 176 2.34 -9.38 33.17
C GLU A 176 3.62 -8.55 33.01
N SER A 177 3.72 -7.77 31.93
CA SER A 177 4.87 -6.90 31.69
C SER A 177 5.02 -5.80 32.76
N LEU A 178 3.89 -5.34 33.34
CA LEU A 178 3.89 -4.34 34.44
C LEU A 178 4.27 -4.92 35.81
N LEU A 179 4.18 -6.24 35.98
CA LEU A 179 4.45 -6.91 37.26
C LEU A 179 5.75 -7.72 37.28
N GLY A 180 6.46 -7.73 36.16
CA GLY A 180 7.68 -8.49 35.93
C GLY A 180 9.00 -7.70 36.09
N GLU A 181 8.96 -6.49 36.74
CA GLU A 181 10.15 -5.77 37.17
C GLU A 181 10.46 -6.01 38.64
#